data_36d13f4b870c8ae7c42c6828bdf94110
#
_entry.id   36d13f4b870c8ae7c42c6828bdf94110
#
_cell.length_a   1.000
_cell.length_b   1.000
_cell.length_c   1.000
_cell.angle_alpha   90.00
_cell.angle_beta   90.00
_cell.angle_gamma   90.00
#
_symmetry.space_group_name_H-M   'P 1'
#
loop_
_entity.id
_entity.type
_entity.pdbx_description
1 polymer ?
#
loop_
_entity_poly.entity_id
_entity_poly.type
_entity_poly.pdbx_seq_one_letter_code
_entity_poly.pdbx_strand_id
1 'polypeptide(L)'
;MLHFLQNIEHYMMLEVLEPNWHVFRPKLQTASKVDELVSLHNEFLDSSLKECMLRDAVLLKLLATLLTICVIFAEQTKAVMQRIGELMAAESLAPIGVARQRQLAARSAAVRRIVREDRYGGNVQKLGHKFDEELRKLLAELRKQAHKEWNLSHLCARLDYNSYWANSVG
;
A
#
# COMPACT_ATOMS: atom_id res chain seq x y z
N MET A 1 3.65 -0.52 -5.56
CA MET A 1 3.30 -0.69 -4.14
C MET A 1 2.93 0.63 -3.47
N LEU A 2 3.80 1.65 -3.40
CA LEU A 2 3.47 2.94 -2.75
C LEU A 2 2.19 3.58 -3.34
N HIS A 3 2.09 3.69 -4.65
CA HIS A 3 0.91 4.19 -5.35
C HIS A 3 -0.38 3.44 -4.95
N PHE A 4 -0.32 2.11 -4.84
CA PHE A 4 -1.43 1.29 -4.36
C PHE A 4 -1.85 1.68 -2.95
N LEU A 5 -0.88 1.75 -2.01
CA LEU A 5 -1.17 2.10 -0.61
C LEU A 5 -1.80 3.49 -0.49
N GLN A 6 -1.25 4.48 -1.18
CA GLN A 6 -1.76 5.85 -1.18
C GLN A 6 -3.19 5.96 -1.75
N ASN A 7 -3.51 5.19 -2.79
CA ASN A 7 -4.86 5.22 -3.36
C ASN A 7 -5.88 4.48 -2.49
N ILE A 8 -5.49 3.37 -1.85
CA ILE A 8 -6.36 2.69 -0.88
C ILE A 8 -6.61 3.57 0.34
N GLU A 9 -5.57 4.18 0.91
CA GLU A 9 -5.69 5.13 2.02
C GLU A 9 -6.60 6.31 1.66
N HIS A 10 -6.35 6.96 0.53
CA HIS A 10 -7.16 8.07 0.04
C HIS A 10 -8.63 7.68 -0.12
N TYR A 11 -8.90 6.53 -0.73
CA TYR A 11 -10.25 6.02 -0.91
C TYR A 11 -10.96 5.82 0.43
N MET A 12 -10.33 5.07 1.36
CA MET A 12 -10.94 4.79 2.66
C MET A 12 -11.17 6.05 3.49
N MET A 13 -10.20 6.97 3.52
CA MET A 13 -10.28 8.17 4.36
C MET A 13 -11.19 9.24 3.77
N LEU A 14 -11.00 9.60 2.51
CA LEU A 14 -11.65 10.77 1.91
C LEU A 14 -12.91 10.43 1.10
N GLU A 15 -13.03 9.23 0.55
CA GLU A 15 -14.22 8.87 -0.23
C GLU A 15 -15.24 8.04 0.56
N VAL A 16 -14.83 7.44 1.69
CA VAL A 16 -15.72 6.64 2.53
C VAL A 16 -15.91 7.26 3.92
N LEU A 17 -14.84 7.35 4.72
CA LEU A 17 -14.98 7.73 6.13
C LEU A 17 -15.42 9.18 6.30
N GLU A 18 -14.86 10.12 5.55
CA GLU A 18 -15.19 11.53 5.67
C GLU A 18 -16.65 11.83 5.26
N PRO A 19 -17.20 11.36 4.13
CA PRO A 19 -18.61 11.52 3.81
C PRO A 19 -19.53 10.87 4.83
N ASN A 20 -19.24 9.64 5.28
CA ASN A 20 -20.04 8.96 6.29
C ASN A 20 -20.03 9.71 7.63
N TRP A 21 -18.87 10.29 8.00
CA TRP A 21 -18.76 11.15 9.18
C TRP A 21 -19.59 12.43 9.04
N HIS A 22 -19.59 13.06 7.88
CA HIS A 22 -20.41 14.26 7.63
C HIS A 22 -21.90 13.98 7.73
N VAL A 23 -22.36 12.79 7.37
CA VAL A 23 -23.75 12.36 7.55
C VAL A 23 -24.04 12.01 9.01
N PHE A 24 -23.14 11.36 9.70
CA PHE A 24 -23.28 10.91 11.08
C PHE A 24 -23.28 12.06 12.09
N ARG A 25 -22.35 13.03 11.94
CA ARG A 25 -22.14 14.12 12.89
C ARG A 25 -23.39 14.96 13.21
N PRO A 26 -24.18 15.45 12.25
CA PRO A 26 -25.41 16.19 12.55
C PRO A 26 -26.47 15.33 13.22
N LYS A 27 -26.62 14.05 12.84
CA LYS A 27 -27.54 13.12 13.49
C LYS A 27 -27.17 12.91 14.97
N LEU A 28 -25.87 12.84 15.27
CA LEU A 28 -25.33 12.71 16.63
C LEU A 28 -25.73 13.90 17.52
N GLN A 29 -25.75 15.12 16.97
CA GLN A 29 -26.09 16.34 17.71
C GLN A 29 -27.58 16.42 18.04
N THR A 30 -28.43 15.72 17.31
CA THR A 30 -29.88 15.71 17.49
C THR A 30 -30.39 14.54 18.34
N ALA A 31 -29.54 13.54 18.56
CA ALA A 31 -29.90 12.36 19.36
C ALA A 31 -30.17 12.73 20.82
N SER A 32 -31.32 12.33 21.34
CA SER A 32 -31.76 12.64 22.70
C SER A 32 -31.70 11.44 23.63
N LYS A 33 -31.62 10.22 23.09
CA LYS A 33 -31.62 8.95 23.83
C LYS A 33 -30.35 8.14 23.54
N VAL A 34 -29.88 7.40 24.56
CA VAL A 34 -28.68 6.55 24.41
C VAL A 34 -28.88 5.46 23.36
N ASP A 35 -30.06 4.84 23.31
CA ASP A 35 -30.37 3.79 22.34
C ASP A 35 -30.33 4.31 20.89
N GLU A 36 -30.80 5.54 20.67
CA GLU A 36 -30.72 6.23 19.39
C GLU A 36 -29.24 6.48 18.99
N LEU A 37 -28.44 6.94 19.94
CA LEU A 37 -27.01 7.14 19.75
C LEU A 37 -26.29 5.86 19.33
N VAL A 38 -26.56 4.74 20.04
CA VAL A 38 -25.98 3.42 19.72
C VAL A 38 -26.42 2.97 18.33
N SER A 39 -27.68 3.17 17.97
CA SER A 39 -28.19 2.83 16.63
C SER A 39 -27.49 3.62 15.52
N LEU A 40 -27.39 4.94 15.68
CA LEU A 40 -26.69 5.81 14.72
C LEU A 40 -25.22 5.45 14.58
N HIS A 41 -24.55 5.12 15.70
CA HIS A 41 -23.14 4.71 15.66
C HIS A 41 -22.96 3.39 14.92
N ASN A 42 -23.84 2.41 15.17
CA ASN A 42 -23.81 1.14 14.46
C ASN A 42 -24.08 1.32 12.95
N GLU A 43 -25.03 2.18 12.56
CA GLU A 43 -25.28 2.53 11.16
C GLU A 43 -24.03 3.11 10.48
N PHE A 44 -23.34 4.05 11.16
CA PHE A 44 -22.08 4.63 10.67
C PHE A 44 -20.99 3.57 10.48
N LEU A 45 -20.81 2.69 11.48
CA LEU A 45 -19.81 1.61 11.39
C LEU A 45 -20.15 0.63 10.27
N ASP A 46 -21.40 0.23 10.14
CA ASP A 46 -21.85 -0.72 9.14
C ASP A 46 -21.66 -0.20 7.73
N SER A 47 -22.02 1.07 7.48
CA SER A 47 -21.79 1.71 6.19
C SER A 47 -20.31 1.82 5.87
N SER A 48 -19.50 2.29 6.84
CA SER A 48 -18.07 2.46 6.67
C SER A 48 -17.36 1.14 6.41
N LEU A 49 -17.69 0.07 7.15
CA LEU A 49 -17.11 -1.26 6.95
C LEU A 49 -17.49 -1.85 5.58
N LYS A 50 -18.73 -1.66 5.16
CA LYS A 50 -19.21 -2.14 3.87
C LYS A 50 -18.50 -1.43 2.72
N GLU A 51 -18.48 -0.11 2.73
CA GLU A 51 -17.90 0.72 1.67
C GLU A 51 -16.36 0.63 1.63
N CYS A 52 -15.70 0.41 2.77
CA CYS A 52 -14.27 0.08 2.83
C CYS A 52 -13.94 -1.36 2.38
N MET A 53 -14.91 -2.11 1.85
CA MET A 53 -14.74 -3.51 1.38
C MET A 53 -14.37 -4.52 2.48
N LEU A 54 -14.51 -4.15 3.76
CA LEU A 54 -14.10 -4.99 4.90
C LEU A 54 -15.13 -6.09 5.22
N ARG A 55 -16.33 -6.02 4.66
CA ARG A 55 -17.38 -7.06 4.78
C ARG A 55 -17.34 -8.12 3.69
N ASP A 56 -16.68 -7.85 2.58
CA ASP A 56 -16.49 -8.84 1.51
C ASP A 56 -15.24 -9.68 1.78
N ALA A 57 -15.44 -10.96 2.06
CA ALA A 57 -14.36 -11.87 2.42
C ALA A 57 -13.31 -12.05 1.30
N VAL A 58 -13.72 -11.94 0.04
CA VAL A 58 -12.82 -12.07 -1.12
C VAL A 58 -11.96 -10.82 -1.26
N LEU A 59 -12.58 -9.64 -1.25
CA LEU A 59 -11.87 -8.36 -1.31
C LEU A 59 -10.96 -8.17 -0.12
N LEU A 60 -11.44 -8.46 1.10
CA LEU A 60 -10.63 -8.37 2.31
C LEU A 60 -9.39 -9.26 2.25
N LYS A 61 -9.52 -10.50 1.77
CA LYS A 61 -8.39 -11.43 1.61
C LYS A 61 -7.37 -10.90 0.60
N LEU A 62 -7.82 -10.39 -0.54
CA LEU A 62 -6.95 -9.82 -1.57
C LEU A 62 -6.21 -8.58 -1.06
N LEU A 63 -6.92 -7.66 -0.39
CA LEU A 63 -6.33 -6.49 0.25
C LEU A 63 -5.29 -6.88 1.30
N ALA A 64 -5.63 -7.80 2.21
CA ALA A 64 -4.71 -8.27 3.25
C ALA A 64 -3.45 -8.91 2.64
N THR A 65 -3.59 -9.67 1.56
CA THR A 65 -2.45 -10.27 0.85
C THR A 65 -1.55 -9.19 0.23
N LEU A 66 -2.12 -8.20 -0.45
CA LEU A 66 -1.36 -7.09 -1.04
C LEU A 66 -0.65 -6.25 0.02
N LEU A 67 -1.32 -5.94 1.13
CA LEU A 67 -0.72 -5.22 2.26
C LEU A 67 0.43 -6.02 2.88
N THR A 68 0.28 -7.33 3.05
CA THR A 68 1.34 -8.21 3.54
C THR A 68 2.55 -8.20 2.61
N ILE A 69 2.36 -8.24 1.29
CA ILE A 69 3.46 -8.14 0.32
C ILE A 69 4.19 -6.80 0.47
N CYS A 70 3.45 -5.69 0.63
CA CYS A 70 4.02 -4.37 0.86
C CYS A 70 4.86 -4.30 2.14
N VAL A 71 4.37 -4.89 3.24
CA VAL A 71 5.10 -4.95 4.52
C VAL A 71 6.40 -5.75 4.37
N ILE A 72 6.34 -6.95 3.79
CA ILE A 72 7.54 -7.79 3.56
C ILE A 72 8.57 -7.04 2.70
N PHE A 73 8.13 -6.35 1.64
CA PHE A 73 9.00 -5.54 0.80
C PHE A 73 9.67 -4.41 1.60
N ALA A 74 8.90 -3.71 2.43
CA ALA A 74 9.40 -2.61 3.26
C ALA A 74 10.43 -3.11 4.29
N GLU A 75 10.19 -4.23 4.96
CA GLU A 75 11.10 -4.83 5.94
C GLU A 75 12.41 -5.27 5.29
N GLN A 76 12.35 -5.97 4.15
CA GLN A 76 13.53 -6.38 3.40
C GLN A 76 14.35 -5.17 2.93
N THR A 77 13.68 -4.14 2.42
CA THR A 77 14.34 -2.90 1.99
C THR A 77 15.00 -2.19 3.17
N LYS A 78 14.31 -2.09 4.32
CA LYS A 78 14.84 -1.50 5.54
C LYS A 78 16.11 -2.22 6.01
N ALA A 79 16.11 -3.55 6.03
CA ALA A 79 17.27 -4.35 6.44
C ALA A 79 18.50 -4.09 5.54
N VAL A 80 18.29 -4.06 4.20
CA VAL A 80 19.38 -3.77 3.26
C VAL A 80 19.88 -2.34 3.40
N MET A 81 18.98 -1.36 3.55
CA MET A 81 19.35 0.05 3.73
C MET A 81 20.10 0.28 5.03
N GLN A 82 19.75 -0.41 6.12
CA GLN A 82 20.47 -0.34 7.37
C GLN A 82 21.90 -0.85 7.21
N ARG A 83 22.13 -2.00 6.58
CA ARG A 83 23.47 -2.54 6.30
C ARG A 83 24.32 -1.62 5.42
N ILE A 84 23.69 -1.00 4.42
CA ILE A 84 24.36 0.01 3.58
C ILE A 84 24.73 1.24 4.44
N GLY A 85 23.82 1.70 5.31
CA GLY A 85 24.06 2.82 6.22
C GLY A 85 25.23 2.56 7.19
N GLU A 86 25.30 1.40 7.80
CA GLU A 86 26.39 0.97 8.67
C GLU A 86 27.75 0.97 7.94
N LEU A 87 27.77 0.44 6.71
CA LEU A 87 28.96 0.45 5.87
C LEU A 87 29.42 1.89 5.53
N MET A 88 28.47 2.78 5.25
CA MET A 88 28.79 4.18 4.94
C MET A 88 29.26 4.95 6.17
N ALA A 89 28.72 4.68 7.34
CA ALA A 89 29.10 5.30 8.60
C ALA A 89 30.51 4.88 9.04
N ALA A 90 30.88 3.60 8.90
CA ALA A 90 32.19 3.09 9.26
C ALA A 90 33.34 3.71 8.46
N GLU A 91 33.09 4.25 7.27
CA GLU A 91 34.09 4.82 6.38
C GLU A 91 34.16 6.35 6.36
N SER A 92 33.43 7.05 7.22
CA SER A 92 33.30 8.52 7.21
C SER A 92 34.59 9.30 7.54
N LEU A 93 35.68 8.63 7.90
CA LEU A 93 36.94 9.21 8.41
C LEU A 93 38.08 9.28 7.38
N ALA A 94 37.84 9.26 6.09
CA ALA A 94 38.89 9.11 5.09
C ALA A 94 39.36 10.41 4.42
N PRO A 95 40.65 10.48 3.95
CA PRO A 95 41.31 11.68 3.50
C PRO A 95 40.91 12.16 2.09
N ILE A 96 41.24 13.44 1.81
CA ILE A 96 40.91 14.18 0.57
C ILE A 96 41.93 13.87 -0.56
N GLY A 97 41.47 13.67 -1.81
CA GLY A 97 42.34 13.54 -2.97
C GLY A 97 42.02 12.35 -3.89
N VAL A 98 43.02 11.84 -4.65
CA VAL A 98 42.90 10.69 -5.57
C VAL A 98 42.40 9.42 -4.86
N ALA A 99 42.63 9.33 -3.55
CA ALA A 99 42.08 8.32 -2.67
C ALA A 99 40.54 8.32 -2.68
N ARG A 100 39.89 9.48 -2.89
CA ARG A 100 38.43 9.64 -2.89
C ARG A 100 37.76 8.87 -4.03
N GLN A 101 38.36 8.88 -5.24
CA GLN A 101 37.78 8.15 -6.39
C GLN A 101 37.89 6.62 -6.21
N ARG A 102 39.02 6.15 -5.67
CA ARG A 102 39.20 4.73 -5.35
C ARG A 102 38.23 4.28 -4.24
N GLN A 103 37.99 5.16 -3.27
CA GLN A 103 37.06 4.91 -2.17
C GLN A 103 35.60 4.88 -2.66
N LEU A 104 35.19 5.78 -3.56
CA LEU A 104 33.86 5.75 -4.17
C LEU A 104 33.63 4.48 -4.98
N ALA A 105 34.65 4.01 -5.72
CA ALA A 105 34.58 2.77 -6.47
C ALA A 105 34.47 1.55 -5.53
N ALA A 106 35.24 1.54 -4.43
CA ALA A 106 35.17 0.49 -3.39
C ALA A 106 33.78 0.47 -2.71
N ARG A 107 33.24 1.65 -2.38
CA ARG A 107 31.88 1.78 -1.81
C ARG A 107 30.82 1.22 -2.74
N SER A 108 30.85 1.61 -4.01
CA SER A 108 29.89 1.10 -4.99
C SER A 108 29.99 -0.41 -5.21
N ALA A 109 31.19 -0.97 -5.11
CA ALA A 109 31.42 -2.40 -5.17
C ALA A 109 30.87 -3.12 -3.91
N ALA A 110 31.10 -2.55 -2.73
CA ALA A 110 30.62 -3.09 -1.47
C ALA A 110 29.07 -3.06 -1.38
N VAL A 111 28.44 -1.97 -1.80
CA VAL A 111 26.97 -1.88 -1.89
C VAL A 111 26.42 -2.94 -2.87
N ARG A 112 27.03 -3.08 -4.05
CA ARG A 112 26.62 -4.12 -5.02
C ARG A 112 26.79 -5.53 -4.45
N ARG A 113 27.82 -5.75 -3.63
CA ARG A 113 28.05 -7.02 -2.97
C ARG A 113 26.95 -7.31 -1.94
N ILE A 114 26.58 -6.37 -1.07
CA ILE A 114 25.48 -6.51 -0.11
C ILE A 114 24.18 -6.88 -0.82
N VAL A 115 23.82 -6.13 -1.86
CA VAL A 115 22.58 -6.38 -2.64
C VAL A 115 22.57 -7.77 -3.28
N ARG A 116 23.75 -8.28 -3.71
CA ARG A 116 23.88 -9.64 -4.30
C ARG A 116 23.84 -10.73 -3.24
N GLU A 117 24.57 -10.57 -2.13
CA GLU A 117 24.67 -11.56 -1.06
C GLU A 117 23.31 -11.80 -0.39
N ASP A 118 22.53 -10.75 -0.16
CA ASP A 118 21.20 -10.83 0.42
C ASP A 118 20.11 -11.36 -0.54
N ARG A 119 20.49 -11.67 -1.79
CA ARG A 119 19.52 -12.03 -2.84
C ARG A 119 18.39 -11.02 -2.97
N TYR A 120 18.61 -9.80 -2.51
CA TYR A 120 17.59 -8.74 -2.44
C TYR A 120 16.93 -8.51 -3.80
N GLY A 121 17.71 -8.37 -4.87
CA GLY A 121 17.15 -8.15 -6.21
C GLY A 121 16.20 -9.26 -6.65
N GLY A 122 16.55 -10.52 -6.43
CA GLY A 122 15.69 -11.66 -6.75
C GLY A 122 14.42 -11.72 -5.90
N ASN A 123 14.53 -11.36 -4.62
CA ASN A 123 13.38 -11.31 -3.72
C ASN A 123 12.42 -10.17 -4.10
N VAL A 124 12.95 -8.97 -4.40
CA VAL A 124 12.15 -7.82 -4.88
C VAL A 124 11.41 -8.17 -6.16
N GLN A 125 12.06 -8.83 -7.11
CA GLN A 125 11.42 -9.25 -8.36
C GLN A 125 10.28 -10.24 -8.10
N LYS A 126 10.49 -11.24 -7.23
CA LYS A 126 9.45 -12.21 -6.86
C LYS A 126 8.26 -11.54 -6.16
N LEU A 127 8.53 -10.62 -5.22
CA LEU A 127 7.49 -9.85 -4.55
C LEU A 127 6.75 -8.94 -5.54
N GLY A 128 7.45 -8.34 -6.50
CA GLY A 128 6.84 -7.57 -7.60
C GLY A 128 5.87 -8.41 -8.41
N HIS A 129 6.29 -9.56 -8.92
CA HIS A 129 5.41 -10.45 -9.69
C HIS A 129 4.18 -10.91 -8.89
N LYS A 130 4.38 -11.27 -7.61
CA LYS A 130 3.28 -11.69 -6.75
C LYS A 130 2.31 -10.53 -6.48
N PHE A 131 2.83 -9.32 -6.26
CA PHE A 131 2.01 -8.12 -6.11
C PHE A 131 1.18 -7.84 -7.36
N ASP A 132 1.78 -7.93 -8.53
CA ASP A 132 1.13 -7.71 -9.82
C ASP A 132 0.00 -8.72 -10.06
N GLU A 133 0.23 -9.98 -9.74
CA GLU A 133 -0.78 -11.04 -9.84
C GLU A 133 -1.97 -10.78 -8.91
N GLU A 134 -1.71 -10.48 -7.64
CA GLU A 134 -2.77 -10.23 -6.67
C GLU A 134 -3.52 -8.91 -6.96
N LEU A 135 -2.82 -7.88 -7.46
CA LEU A 135 -3.45 -6.63 -7.87
C LEU A 135 -4.42 -6.84 -9.06
N ARG A 136 -4.05 -7.66 -10.04
CA ARG A 136 -4.97 -8.02 -11.15
C ARG A 136 -6.23 -8.72 -10.63
N LYS A 137 -6.09 -9.64 -9.68
CA LYS A 137 -7.23 -10.32 -9.05
C LYS A 137 -8.13 -9.31 -8.32
N LEU A 138 -7.54 -8.39 -7.56
CA LEU A 138 -8.28 -7.33 -6.88
C LEU A 138 -9.04 -6.46 -7.87
N LEU A 139 -8.37 -5.96 -8.92
CA LEU A 139 -9.01 -5.13 -9.95
C LEU A 139 -10.14 -5.85 -10.67
N ALA A 140 -9.99 -7.14 -10.97
CA ALA A 140 -11.04 -7.94 -11.59
C ALA A 140 -12.27 -8.06 -10.67
N GLU A 141 -12.07 -8.26 -9.37
CA GLU A 141 -13.16 -8.36 -8.40
C GLU A 141 -13.83 -7.00 -8.15
N LEU A 142 -13.04 -5.93 -7.99
CA LEU A 142 -13.57 -4.57 -7.87
C LEU A 142 -14.44 -4.17 -9.09
N ARG A 143 -14.02 -4.50 -10.31
CA ARG A 143 -14.79 -4.20 -11.53
C ARG A 143 -16.14 -4.92 -11.57
N LYS A 144 -16.23 -6.16 -11.07
CA LYS A 144 -17.52 -6.88 -10.95
C LYS A 144 -18.48 -6.15 -10.01
N GLN A 145 -17.97 -5.56 -8.94
CA GLN A 145 -18.77 -4.88 -7.92
C GLN A 145 -19.02 -3.40 -8.27
N ALA A 146 -18.15 -2.78 -9.07
CA ALA A 146 -18.26 -1.38 -9.48
C ALA A 146 -19.57 -1.05 -10.24
N HIS A 147 -20.23 -2.04 -10.82
CA HIS A 147 -21.56 -1.87 -11.41
C HIS A 147 -22.67 -1.56 -10.38
N LYS A 148 -22.43 -1.89 -9.11
CA LYS A 148 -23.38 -1.70 -8.01
C LYS A 148 -23.01 -0.51 -7.13
N GLU A 149 -21.73 -0.17 -7.04
CA GLU A 149 -21.19 0.85 -6.14
C GLU A 149 -20.25 1.77 -6.94
N TRP A 150 -20.70 2.98 -7.23
CA TRP A 150 -19.97 3.95 -8.06
C TRP A 150 -18.58 4.34 -7.48
N ASN A 151 -18.46 4.36 -6.13
CA ASN A 151 -17.20 4.65 -5.44
C ASN A 151 -16.09 3.67 -5.83
N LEU A 152 -16.42 2.38 -6.01
CA LEU A 152 -15.45 1.37 -6.43
C LEU A 152 -14.96 1.58 -7.88
N SER A 153 -15.77 2.20 -8.73
CA SER A 153 -15.36 2.58 -10.08
C SER A 153 -14.22 3.61 -10.07
N HIS A 154 -14.29 4.59 -9.17
CA HIS A 154 -13.23 5.59 -8.98
C HIS A 154 -11.95 4.96 -8.47
N LEU A 155 -12.06 4.04 -7.49
CA LEU A 155 -10.89 3.31 -6.99
C LEU A 155 -10.23 2.49 -8.10
N CYS A 156 -11.01 1.76 -8.92
CA CYS A 156 -10.49 1.03 -10.08
C CYS A 156 -9.74 1.95 -11.05
N ALA A 157 -10.33 3.11 -11.39
CA ALA A 157 -9.72 4.07 -12.29
C ALA A 157 -8.40 4.65 -11.75
N ARG A 158 -8.28 4.84 -10.43
CA ARG A 158 -7.03 5.31 -9.80
C ARG A 158 -5.97 4.24 -9.73
N LEU A 159 -6.34 3.01 -9.40
CA LEU A 159 -5.40 1.91 -9.30
C LEU A 159 -4.83 1.49 -10.67
N ASP A 160 -5.62 1.64 -11.74
CA ASP A 160 -5.27 1.27 -13.11
C ASP A 160 -5.52 2.42 -14.09
N TYR A 161 -5.00 3.61 -13.77
CA TYR A 161 -5.23 4.86 -14.52
C TYR A 161 -4.90 4.76 -16.00
N ASN A 162 -3.80 4.08 -16.34
CA ASN A 162 -3.34 3.89 -17.71
C ASN A 162 -3.81 2.57 -18.35
N SER A 163 -4.72 1.85 -17.68
CA SER A 163 -5.21 0.52 -18.12
C SER A 163 -4.10 -0.51 -18.36
N TYR A 164 -2.95 -0.34 -17.71
CA TYR A 164 -1.82 -1.26 -17.84
C TYR A 164 -2.20 -2.67 -17.41
N TRP A 165 -2.87 -2.79 -16.26
CA TRP A 165 -3.30 -4.07 -15.70
C TRP A 165 -4.48 -4.68 -16.46
N ALA A 166 -5.37 -3.83 -17.04
CA ALA A 166 -6.48 -4.28 -17.85
C ALA A 166 -6.02 -4.89 -19.18
N ASN A 167 -4.99 -4.29 -19.79
CA ASN A 167 -4.49 -4.68 -21.12
C ASN A 167 -3.39 -5.76 -21.07
N SER A 168 -2.87 -6.08 -19.87
CA SER A 168 -1.83 -7.10 -19.68
C SER A 168 -2.36 -8.54 -19.64
N VAL A 169 -3.63 -8.76 -19.99
CA VAL A 169 -4.24 -10.08 -20.16
C VAL A 169 -4.15 -10.43 -21.65
N GLY A 170 -2.97 -10.88 -22.05
CA GLY A 170 -2.67 -11.47 -23.34
C GLY A 170 -1.84 -12.73 -23.14
#